data_848986b3cd6b31fe77ff64fde61aad28
#
_entry.id   848986b3cd6b31fe77ff64fde61aad28
#
_cell.length_a   1.000
_cell.length_b   1.000
_cell.length_c   1.000
_cell.angle_alpha   90.00
_cell.angle_beta   90.00
_cell.angle_gamma   90.00
#
_symmetry.space_group_name_H-M   'P 1'
#
loop_
_entity.id
_entity.type
_entity.pdbx_description
1 polymer ?
#
loop_
_entity_poly.entity_id
_entity_poly.type
_entity_poly.pdbx_seq_one_letter_code
_entity_poly.pdbx_strand_id
1 'polypeptide(L)'
;SAASDVYKRQEEETPLADGNAMILSAMKQLGKTRFVTVGHVCIHAFGDCEDKYQRMSTKFMQIFWPGVYKDMQKMGQVLARSDLNWTLVRTCPGRDGKVKKVGQNCSISLDGSQFRPGYSREALAEFLYEAAADQQMYSRKMPIFYREG
;
A
#
# COMPACT_ATOMS: atom_id res chain seq x y z
N SER A 1 6.18 -2.67 -32.85
CA SER A 1 5.87 -4.11 -32.87
C SER A 1 4.80 -4.44 -31.85
N ALA A 2 4.08 -5.53 -32.03
CA ALA A 2 3.04 -5.98 -31.08
C ALA A 2 3.55 -6.08 -29.64
N ALA A 3 4.79 -6.54 -29.44
CA ALA A 3 5.43 -6.61 -28.13
C ALA A 3 5.69 -5.22 -27.53
N SER A 4 6.15 -4.24 -28.33
CA SER A 4 6.37 -2.86 -27.86
C SER A 4 5.06 -2.15 -27.56
N ASP A 5 3.99 -2.48 -28.28
CA ASP A 5 2.66 -1.90 -28.08
C ASP A 5 1.99 -2.48 -26.82
N VAL A 6 2.19 -3.76 -26.54
CA VAL A 6 1.78 -4.40 -25.28
C VAL A 6 2.53 -3.78 -24.10
N TYR A 7 3.85 -3.59 -24.22
CA TYR A 7 4.66 -2.97 -23.18
C TYR A 7 4.25 -1.52 -22.91
N LYS A 8 4.04 -0.71 -23.95
CA LYS A 8 3.53 0.67 -23.83
C LYS A 8 2.15 0.71 -23.20
N ARG A 9 1.25 -0.23 -23.55
CA ARG A 9 -0.07 -0.34 -22.94
C ARG A 9 0.03 -0.61 -21.45
N GLN A 10 0.94 -1.50 -21.01
CA GLN A 10 1.18 -1.78 -19.60
C GLN A 10 1.73 -0.57 -18.84
N GLU A 11 2.53 0.32 -19.49
CA GLU A 11 3.00 1.56 -18.89
C GLU A 11 1.89 2.63 -18.74
N GLU A 12 0.87 2.59 -19.59
CA GLU A 12 -0.27 3.52 -19.57
C GLU A 12 -1.42 3.03 -18.68
N GLU A 13 -1.55 1.72 -18.49
CA GLU A 13 -2.60 1.11 -17.66
C GLU A 13 -2.32 1.27 -16.18
N THR A 14 -3.37 1.60 -15.42
CA THR A 14 -3.32 1.75 -13.96
C THR A 14 -4.34 0.84 -13.28
N PRO A 15 -4.22 -0.50 -13.43
CA PRO A 15 -5.23 -1.45 -12.99
C PRO A 15 -5.47 -1.45 -11.47
N LEU A 16 -4.45 -1.17 -10.66
CA LEU A 16 -4.62 -1.07 -9.20
C LEU A 16 -5.46 0.15 -8.83
N ALA A 17 -5.14 1.31 -9.40
CA ALA A 17 -5.88 2.54 -9.15
C ALA A 17 -7.31 2.44 -9.66
N ASP A 18 -7.49 1.93 -10.87
CA ASP A 18 -8.80 1.78 -11.51
C ASP A 18 -9.67 0.76 -10.75
N GLY A 19 -9.11 -0.38 -10.34
CA GLY A 19 -9.78 -1.38 -9.52
C GLY A 19 -10.23 -0.82 -8.16
N ASN A 20 -9.38 -0.07 -7.48
CA ASN A 20 -9.74 0.59 -6.22
C ASN A 20 -10.86 1.63 -6.44
N ALA A 21 -10.79 2.43 -7.51
CA ALA A 21 -11.83 3.39 -7.83
C ALA A 21 -13.19 2.72 -8.08
N MET A 22 -13.21 1.59 -8.77
CA MET A 22 -14.42 0.79 -8.99
C MET A 22 -15.00 0.24 -7.69
N ILE A 23 -14.14 -0.31 -6.82
CA ILE A 23 -14.56 -0.84 -5.52
C ILE A 23 -15.16 0.29 -4.65
N LEU A 24 -14.49 1.43 -4.56
CA LEU A 24 -14.98 2.59 -3.80
C LEU A 24 -16.33 3.09 -4.32
N SER A 25 -16.51 3.14 -5.64
CA SER A 25 -17.79 3.51 -6.27
C SER A 25 -18.90 2.51 -5.93
N ALA A 26 -18.65 1.22 -6.04
CA ALA A 26 -19.60 0.17 -5.70
C ALA A 26 -19.97 0.20 -4.21
N MET A 27 -18.99 0.40 -3.33
CA MET A 27 -19.20 0.54 -1.88
C MET A 27 -20.12 1.72 -1.57
N LYS A 28 -19.91 2.86 -2.22
CA LYS A 28 -20.73 4.06 -2.05
C LYS A 28 -22.19 3.79 -2.47
N GLN A 29 -22.40 3.14 -3.60
CA GLN A 29 -23.72 2.74 -4.08
C GLN A 29 -24.44 1.79 -3.12
N LEU A 30 -23.70 0.89 -2.47
CA LEU A 30 -24.21 -0.09 -1.51
C LEU A 30 -24.27 0.42 -0.06
N GLY A 31 -23.96 1.68 0.19
CA GLY A 31 -23.96 2.27 1.53
C GLY A 31 -22.88 1.68 2.45
N LYS A 32 -21.82 1.09 1.90
CA LYS A 32 -20.68 0.58 2.66
C LYS A 32 -19.61 1.67 2.79
N THR A 33 -19.07 1.83 4.00
CA THR A 33 -18.18 2.96 4.30
C THR A 33 -16.75 2.55 4.59
N ARG A 34 -16.53 1.37 5.22
CA ARG A 34 -15.21 0.93 5.67
C ARG A 34 -14.48 0.15 4.58
N PHE A 35 -13.32 0.65 4.16
CA PHE A 35 -12.46 0.02 3.17
C PHE A 35 -11.03 -0.06 3.66
N VAL A 36 -10.46 -1.27 3.69
CA VAL A 36 -9.06 -1.50 4.06
C VAL A 36 -8.36 -2.17 2.88
N THR A 37 -7.25 -1.62 2.45
CA THR A 37 -6.47 -2.15 1.34
C THR A 37 -4.98 -2.12 1.65
N VAL A 38 -4.19 -2.85 0.88
CA VAL A 38 -2.74 -2.96 1.04
C VAL A 38 -2.04 -2.35 -0.18
N GLY A 39 -0.97 -1.63 0.08
CA GLY A 39 -0.10 -1.09 -0.96
C GLY A 39 1.38 -1.20 -0.58
N HIS A 40 2.24 -0.68 -1.43
CA HIS A 40 3.67 -0.65 -1.19
C HIS A 40 4.11 0.66 -0.52
N VAL A 41 5.21 0.64 0.23
CA VAL A 41 5.78 1.82 0.90
C VAL A 41 6.23 2.93 -0.04
N CYS A 42 6.33 2.66 -1.34
CA CYS A 42 6.59 3.68 -2.35
C CYS A 42 5.42 4.65 -2.56
N ILE A 43 4.23 4.32 -2.08
CA ILE A 43 3.08 5.23 -2.10
C ILE A 43 3.35 6.35 -1.10
N HIS A 44 3.42 7.58 -1.62
CA HIS A 44 3.69 8.74 -0.81
C HIS A 44 2.45 9.15 0.01
N ALA A 45 2.65 9.37 1.31
CA ALA A 45 1.64 9.94 2.19
C ALA A 45 2.11 11.31 2.72
N PHE A 46 1.17 12.21 2.92
CA PHE A 46 1.47 13.49 3.54
C PHE A 46 2.03 13.30 4.95
N GLY A 47 3.17 13.92 5.23
CA GLY A 47 3.85 13.80 6.53
C GLY A 47 4.85 12.66 6.64
N ASP A 48 5.12 11.91 5.54
CA ASP A 48 6.18 10.91 5.52
C ASP A 48 7.54 11.55 5.82
N CYS A 49 8.29 10.97 6.76
CA CYS A 49 9.68 11.33 7.07
C CYS A 49 10.66 10.84 6.01
N GLU A 50 10.23 9.93 5.14
CA GLU A 50 11.04 9.32 4.08
C GLU A 50 12.42 8.84 4.58
N ASP A 51 12.43 7.91 5.51
CA ASP A 51 13.65 7.30 6.01
C ASP A 51 14.46 6.68 4.84
N LYS A 52 15.72 6.35 5.10
CA LYS A 52 16.63 5.81 4.08
C LYS A 52 16.11 4.54 3.40
N TYR A 53 15.41 3.68 4.12
CA TYR A 53 14.85 2.44 3.58
C TYR A 53 13.63 2.70 2.70
N GLN A 54 12.78 3.65 3.10
CA GLN A 54 11.64 4.06 2.28
C GLN A 54 12.12 4.70 0.97
N ARG A 55 13.08 5.63 1.04
CA ARG A 55 13.69 6.23 -0.15
C ARG A 55 14.33 5.20 -1.09
N MET A 56 15.07 4.24 -0.52
CA MET A 56 15.71 3.18 -1.30
C MET A 56 14.65 2.29 -1.97
N SER A 57 13.61 1.88 -1.24
CA SER A 57 12.51 1.08 -1.79
C SER A 57 11.75 1.83 -2.90
N THR A 58 11.51 3.13 -2.70
CA THR A 58 10.86 3.99 -3.71
C THR A 58 11.70 4.09 -4.97
N LYS A 59 13.00 4.37 -4.85
CA LYS A 59 13.92 4.43 -6.02
C LYS A 59 13.99 3.10 -6.76
N PHE A 60 14.02 1.98 -6.03
CA PHE A 60 14.01 0.66 -6.62
C PHE A 60 12.76 0.44 -7.47
N MET A 61 11.58 0.79 -6.96
CA MET A 61 10.33 0.70 -7.71
C MET A 61 10.32 1.60 -8.93
N GLN A 62 10.82 2.84 -8.83
CA GLN A 62 10.90 3.78 -9.94
C GLN A 62 11.79 3.27 -11.08
N ILE A 63 12.89 2.60 -10.75
CA ILE A 63 13.88 2.13 -11.74
C ILE A 63 13.42 0.82 -12.38
N PHE A 64 13.00 -0.16 -11.58
CA PHE A 64 12.75 -1.51 -12.06
C PHE A 64 11.29 -1.75 -12.48
N TRP A 65 10.33 -1.00 -11.90
CA TRP A 65 8.90 -1.14 -12.20
C TRP A 65 8.19 0.23 -12.29
N PRO A 66 8.60 1.09 -13.23
CA PRO A 66 8.06 2.45 -13.32
C PRO A 66 6.54 2.50 -13.53
N GLY A 67 5.98 1.57 -14.30
CA GLY A 67 4.53 1.47 -14.52
C GLY A 67 3.78 1.11 -13.24
N VAL A 68 4.29 0.14 -12.48
CA VAL A 68 3.72 -0.25 -11.18
C VAL A 68 3.84 0.88 -10.17
N TYR A 69 4.99 1.56 -10.13
CA TYR A 69 5.17 2.74 -9.28
C TYR A 69 4.13 3.82 -9.57
N LYS A 70 3.94 4.17 -10.85
CA LYS A 70 2.95 5.16 -11.27
C LYS A 70 1.52 4.76 -10.89
N ASP A 71 1.16 3.51 -11.10
CA ASP A 71 -0.15 2.96 -10.72
C ASP A 71 -0.39 3.03 -9.20
N MET A 72 0.62 2.66 -8.42
CA MET A 72 0.53 2.74 -6.95
C MET A 72 0.38 4.18 -6.45
N GLN A 73 1.10 5.16 -7.03
CA GLN A 73 0.90 6.57 -6.70
C GLN A 73 -0.52 7.03 -7.02
N LYS A 74 -1.04 6.64 -8.18
CA LYS A 74 -2.42 6.94 -8.58
C LYS A 74 -3.44 6.29 -7.66
N MET A 75 -3.22 5.05 -7.23
CA MET A 75 -4.06 4.37 -6.23
C MET A 75 -4.11 5.15 -4.92
N GLY A 76 -2.98 5.62 -4.41
CA GLY A 76 -2.93 6.47 -3.22
C GLY A 76 -3.74 7.77 -3.38
N GLN A 77 -3.67 8.41 -4.55
CA GLN A 77 -4.44 9.61 -4.86
C GLN A 77 -5.96 9.32 -4.96
N VAL A 78 -6.35 8.20 -5.55
CA VAL A 78 -7.76 7.77 -5.62
C VAL A 78 -8.34 7.62 -4.23
N LEU A 79 -7.61 6.97 -3.30
CA LEU A 79 -8.03 6.84 -1.91
C LEU A 79 -8.08 8.18 -1.19
N ALA A 80 -7.05 9.00 -1.32
CA ALA A 80 -6.99 10.31 -0.65
C ALA A 80 -8.15 11.25 -1.05
N ARG A 81 -8.68 11.11 -2.25
CA ARG A 81 -9.83 11.87 -2.75
C ARG A 81 -11.19 11.27 -2.37
N SER A 82 -11.21 10.04 -1.88
CA SER A 82 -12.44 9.37 -1.47
C SER A 82 -12.97 9.95 -0.15
N ASP A 83 -14.28 10.08 -0.06
CA ASP A 83 -15.00 10.45 1.17
C ASP A 83 -15.32 9.26 2.07
N LEU A 84 -15.02 8.02 1.63
CA LEU A 84 -15.21 6.82 2.43
C LEU A 84 -14.20 6.75 3.58
N ASN A 85 -14.52 5.91 4.55
CA ASN A 85 -13.63 5.57 5.66
C ASN A 85 -12.62 4.49 5.23
N TRP A 86 -11.54 4.90 4.59
CA TRP A 86 -10.52 4.01 4.06
C TRP A 86 -9.26 3.97 4.94
N THR A 87 -8.53 2.86 4.85
CA THR A 87 -7.17 2.71 5.36
C THR A 87 -6.31 2.02 4.30
N LEU A 88 -5.19 2.61 3.93
CA LEU A 88 -4.20 2.00 3.04
C LEU A 88 -2.99 1.55 3.86
N VAL A 89 -2.87 0.26 4.09
CA VAL A 89 -1.73 -0.32 4.81
C VAL A 89 -0.57 -0.48 3.84
N ARG A 90 0.51 0.29 4.05
CA ARG A 90 1.70 0.22 3.22
C ARG A 90 2.67 -0.81 3.77
N THR A 91 3.19 -1.67 2.91
CA THR A 91 4.14 -2.72 3.27
C THR A 91 5.33 -2.74 2.31
N CYS A 92 6.42 -3.37 2.70
CA CYS A 92 7.52 -3.71 1.82
C CYS A 92 8.01 -5.12 2.14
N PRO A 93 8.03 -6.03 1.15
CA PRO A 93 8.63 -7.35 1.35
C PRO A 93 10.09 -7.22 1.78
N GLY A 94 10.56 -8.15 2.61
CA GLY A 94 11.97 -8.24 2.94
C GLY A 94 12.81 -8.60 1.71
N ARG A 95 14.10 -8.36 1.81
CA ARG A 95 15.09 -8.54 0.74
C ARG A 95 15.12 -9.95 0.13
N ASP A 96 14.78 -10.95 0.90
CA ASP A 96 14.74 -12.37 0.54
C ASP A 96 13.37 -12.84 0.05
N GLY A 97 12.39 -11.96 -0.05
CA GLY A 97 11.02 -12.31 -0.45
C GLY A 97 10.36 -13.36 0.46
N LYS A 98 11.09 -13.84 1.46
CA LYS A 98 10.63 -14.87 2.37
C LYS A 98 9.95 -14.23 3.58
N VAL A 99 8.73 -14.64 3.81
CA VAL A 99 8.06 -14.41 5.09
C VAL A 99 8.82 -15.19 6.15
N LYS A 100 9.57 -14.50 6.99
CA LYS A 100 10.26 -15.14 8.10
C LYS A 100 9.25 -15.49 9.18
N LYS A 101 9.38 -16.72 9.63
CA LYS A 101 8.79 -17.43 10.79
C LYS A 101 7.64 -16.74 11.54
N VAL A 102 6.61 -17.49 11.79
CA VAL A 102 5.60 -17.27 12.83
C VAL A 102 6.26 -16.72 14.10
N GLY A 103 5.78 -15.58 14.61
CA GLY A 103 6.26 -14.99 15.88
C GLY A 103 7.22 -13.82 15.76
N GLN A 104 7.43 -13.23 14.59
CA GLN A 104 8.12 -11.93 14.51
C GLN A 104 7.17 -10.79 14.85
N ASN A 105 7.54 -10.00 15.85
CA ASN A 105 6.84 -8.79 16.20
C ASN A 105 6.82 -7.85 14.99
N CYS A 106 5.64 -7.36 14.66
CA CYS A 106 5.43 -6.32 13.66
C CYS A 106 4.92 -5.07 14.35
N SER A 107 5.19 -3.94 13.77
CA SER A 107 4.82 -2.64 14.30
C SER A 107 4.28 -1.74 13.19
N ILE A 108 3.79 -0.57 13.57
CA ILE A 108 3.17 0.39 12.68
C ILE A 108 3.86 1.74 12.84
N SER A 109 4.20 2.35 11.71
CA SER A 109 4.64 3.74 11.65
C SER A 109 3.67 4.55 10.78
N LEU A 110 3.26 5.71 11.27
CA LEU A 110 2.43 6.63 10.50
C LEU A 110 3.24 7.52 9.55
N ASP A 111 4.49 7.79 9.89
CA ASP A 111 5.37 8.71 9.18
C ASP A 111 6.59 8.02 8.51
N GLY A 112 6.74 6.72 8.70
CA GLY A 112 7.87 5.95 8.16
C GLY A 112 9.20 6.13 8.91
N SER A 113 9.26 6.87 10.00
CA SER A 113 10.50 7.17 10.73
C SER A 113 11.22 5.92 11.28
N GLN A 114 10.49 4.83 11.52
CA GLN A 114 11.02 3.58 12.06
C GLN A 114 10.90 2.39 11.11
N PHE A 115 10.62 2.66 9.85
CA PHE A 115 10.38 1.64 8.85
C PHE A 115 11.60 0.71 8.65
N ARG A 116 11.29 -0.61 8.55
CA ARG A 116 12.25 -1.64 8.13
C ARG A 116 11.55 -2.57 7.13
N PRO A 117 12.23 -2.98 6.04
CA PRO A 117 11.66 -3.95 5.10
C PRO A 117 11.38 -5.30 5.75
N GLY A 118 10.25 -5.89 5.40
CA GLY A 118 9.80 -7.19 5.89
C GLY A 118 8.60 -7.11 6.82
N TYR A 119 7.82 -8.19 6.84
CA TYR A 119 6.67 -8.37 7.72
C TYR A 119 6.27 -9.85 7.79
N SER A 120 5.51 -10.23 8.82
CA SER A 120 4.82 -11.51 8.89
C SER A 120 3.46 -11.41 8.19
N ARG A 121 3.14 -12.37 7.33
CA ARG A 121 1.83 -12.41 6.66
C ARG A 121 0.70 -12.65 7.63
N GLU A 122 0.93 -13.48 8.63
CA GLU A 122 -0.03 -13.77 9.70
C GLU A 122 -0.33 -12.50 10.50
N ALA A 123 0.70 -11.79 10.95
CA ALA A 123 0.53 -10.54 11.69
C ALA A 123 -0.13 -9.45 10.83
N LEU A 124 0.18 -9.39 9.54
CA LEU A 124 -0.51 -8.47 8.63
C LEU A 124 -1.98 -8.84 8.47
N ALA A 125 -2.30 -10.13 8.35
CA ALA A 125 -3.68 -10.58 8.21
C ALA A 125 -4.51 -10.25 9.47
N GLU A 126 -3.97 -10.48 10.65
CA GLU A 126 -4.59 -10.10 11.93
C GLU A 126 -4.85 -8.59 11.99
N PHE A 127 -3.83 -7.80 11.67
CA PHE A 127 -3.96 -6.34 11.63
C PHE A 127 -5.03 -5.86 10.64
N LEU A 128 -5.08 -6.44 9.43
CA LEU A 128 -6.08 -6.08 8.43
C LEU A 128 -7.50 -6.44 8.88
N TYR A 129 -7.66 -7.58 9.55
CA TYR A 129 -8.93 -8.00 10.13
C TYR A 129 -9.41 -7.02 11.21
N GLU A 130 -8.54 -6.67 12.15
CA GLU A 130 -8.84 -5.69 13.20
C GLU A 130 -9.17 -4.32 12.61
N ALA A 131 -8.37 -3.85 11.66
CA ALA A 131 -8.60 -2.58 10.98
C ALA A 131 -9.91 -2.56 10.18
N ALA A 132 -10.33 -3.69 9.62
CA ALA A 132 -11.61 -3.79 8.93
C ALA A 132 -12.80 -3.76 9.90
N ALA A 133 -12.65 -4.35 11.09
CA ALA A 133 -13.68 -4.39 12.13
C ALA A 133 -13.83 -3.05 12.86
N ASP A 134 -12.74 -2.29 13.04
CA ASP A 134 -12.74 -1.00 13.73
C ASP A 134 -12.81 0.18 12.75
N GLN A 135 -13.94 0.87 12.74
CA GLN A 135 -14.19 2.03 11.88
C GLN A 135 -13.24 3.21 12.12
N GLN A 136 -12.62 3.30 13.29
CA GLN A 136 -11.75 4.41 13.67
C GLN A 136 -10.26 4.09 13.48
N MET A 137 -9.91 2.80 13.34
CA MET A 137 -8.52 2.36 13.27
C MET A 137 -7.85 2.87 11.98
N TYR A 138 -6.94 3.82 12.14
CA TYR A 138 -6.23 4.48 11.02
C TYR A 138 -7.15 5.02 9.91
N SER A 139 -8.31 5.54 10.30
CA SER A 139 -9.27 6.13 9.38
C SER A 139 -8.65 7.22 8.51
N ARG A 140 -8.74 7.04 7.18
CA ARG A 140 -8.20 7.94 6.15
C ARG A 140 -6.69 8.19 6.28
N LYS A 141 -5.95 7.15 6.69
CA LYS A 141 -4.49 7.17 6.86
C LYS A 141 -3.82 6.06 6.07
N MET A 142 -2.52 6.22 5.88
CA MET A 142 -1.65 5.28 5.16
C MET A 142 -0.53 4.75 6.07
N PRO A 143 -0.85 3.99 7.13
CA PRO A 143 0.15 3.44 8.03
C PRO A 143 1.11 2.51 7.29
N ILE A 144 2.37 2.46 7.73
CA ILE A 144 3.36 1.49 7.29
C ILE A 144 3.42 0.36 8.30
N PHE A 145 3.17 -0.86 7.83
CA PHE A 145 3.28 -2.09 8.59
C PHE A 145 4.63 -2.74 8.32
N TYR A 146 5.44 -2.97 9.34
CA TYR A 146 6.81 -3.44 9.21
C TYR A 146 7.24 -4.35 10.34
N ARG A 147 8.34 -5.07 10.14
CA ARG A 147 8.98 -5.91 11.14
C ARG A 147 9.79 -5.08 12.12
N GLU A 148 9.59 -5.31 13.41
CA GLU A 148 10.51 -4.85 14.43
C GLU A 148 11.87 -5.56 14.28
N GLY A 149 12.92 -4.82 14.39
CA GLY A 149 14.33 -5.06 14.22
C GLY A 149 14.90 -6.44 14.19
#